data_ee173645377485f50adbd227a75b76f6
#
_entry.id   ee173645377485f50adbd227a75b76f6
#
_cell.length_a   1.000
_cell.length_b   1.000
_cell.length_c   1.000
_cell.angle_alpha   90.00
_cell.angle_beta   90.00
_cell.angle_gamma   90.00
#
_symmetry.space_group_name_H-M   'P 1'
#
loop_
_entity.id
_entity.type
_entity.pdbx_description
1 polymer ?
#
loop_
_entity_poly.entity_id
_entity_poly.type
_entity_poly.pdbx_seq_one_letter_code
_entity_poly.pdbx_strand_id
1 'polypeptide(L)'
;METKVKNIAIGTLQDYLVDEGIIFLKLLNDEEVRASFEYEIDKNHIQFHFCIKGSSEFNFNNGNYSFPVISENSILLYNPVQELPINASLEPNSLVLSVLISIKKFHSLFSDQADQISFLNQDNAGNKFYKDKKLGPMISVVLNQMAQQSVHESMHNLYLRAKVFELMSLY
;
A
#
# COMPACT_ATOMS: atom_id res chain seq x y z
N MET A 1 -3.41 -5.49 -20.01
CA MET A 1 -2.65 -5.26 -18.76
C MET A 1 -2.61 -6.57 -17.99
N GLU A 2 -1.45 -7.14 -17.81
CA GLU A 2 -1.31 -8.43 -17.15
C GLU A 2 -1.36 -8.24 -15.64
N THR A 3 -2.42 -8.71 -15.02
CA THR A 3 -2.47 -8.92 -13.57
C THR A 3 -1.56 -10.10 -13.26
N LYS A 4 -0.44 -9.87 -12.61
CA LYS A 4 0.42 -10.96 -12.14
C LYS A 4 -0.16 -11.50 -10.84
N VAL A 5 -0.93 -12.57 -10.94
CA VAL A 5 -1.31 -13.36 -9.76
C VAL A 5 -0.13 -14.28 -9.44
N LYS A 6 0.59 -13.98 -8.37
CA LYS A 6 1.55 -14.92 -7.81
C LYS A 6 0.78 -15.86 -6.88
N ASN A 7 0.59 -17.10 -7.28
CA ASN A 7 0.16 -18.15 -6.37
C ASN A 7 1.27 -18.41 -5.36
N ILE A 8 1.15 -17.81 -4.21
CA ILE A 8 1.94 -18.10 -3.03
C ILE A 8 1.33 -19.36 -2.40
N ALA A 9 2.12 -20.18 -1.74
CA ALA A 9 1.67 -21.46 -1.16
C ALA A 9 0.43 -21.33 -0.26
N ILE A 10 0.23 -20.15 0.35
CA ILE A 10 -0.89 -19.81 1.25
C ILE A 10 -1.26 -18.35 1.01
N GLY A 11 -2.54 -18.07 0.77
CA GLY A 11 -3.04 -16.73 0.51
C GLY A 11 -2.93 -16.30 -0.97
N THR A 12 -3.34 -15.08 -1.25
CA THR A 12 -3.37 -14.50 -2.61
C THR A 12 -2.76 -13.11 -2.61
N LEU A 13 -1.83 -12.88 -3.53
CA LEU A 13 -1.30 -11.56 -3.87
C LEU A 13 -1.71 -11.20 -5.28
N GLN A 14 -2.36 -10.06 -5.44
CA GLN A 14 -2.70 -9.47 -6.73
C GLN A 14 -2.03 -8.11 -6.85
N ASP A 15 -1.37 -7.85 -7.97
CA ASP A 15 -0.76 -6.56 -8.28
C ASP A 15 -1.35 -5.95 -9.55
N TYR A 16 -1.54 -4.64 -9.53
CA TYR A 16 -2.12 -3.87 -10.63
C TYR A 16 -1.29 -2.61 -10.88
N LEU A 17 -0.78 -2.45 -12.08
CA LEU A 17 -0.24 -1.16 -12.52
C LEU A 17 -1.43 -0.23 -12.84
N VAL A 18 -1.76 0.65 -11.91
CA VAL A 18 -2.96 1.51 -11.98
C VAL A 18 -2.72 2.72 -12.88
N ASP A 19 -1.52 3.28 -12.78
CA ASP A 19 -1.05 4.41 -13.58
C ASP A 19 0.48 4.35 -13.67
N GLU A 20 1.10 5.15 -14.54
CA GLU A 20 2.56 5.29 -14.53
C GLU A 20 3.04 5.72 -13.14
N GLY A 21 3.86 4.88 -12.52
CA GLY A 21 4.40 5.12 -11.17
C GLY A 21 3.42 4.86 -10.02
N ILE A 22 2.28 4.21 -10.26
CA ILE A 22 1.33 3.79 -9.22
C ILE A 22 1.01 2.31 -9.34
N ILE A 23 1.33 1.55 -8.30
CA ILE A 23 1.02 0.12 -8.17
C ILE A 23 0.03 -0.05 -7.03
N PHE A 24 -1.01 -0.83 -7.25
CA PHE A 24 -1.95 -1.26 -6.22
C PHE A 24 -1.75 -2.75 -5.94
N LEU A 25 -1.64 -3.12 -4.67
CA LEU A 25 -1.54 -4.50 -4.24
C LEU A 25 -2.73 -4.87 -3.37
N LYS A 26 -3.22 -6.09 -3.55
CA LYS A 26 -4.17 -6.74 -2.65
C LYS A 26 -3.55 -8.01 -2.11
N LEU A 27 -3.38 -8.07 -0.79
CA LEU A 27 -2.89 -9.22 -0.07
C LEU A 27 -4.05 -9.79 0.76
N LEU A 28 -4.44 -11.01 0.46
CA LEU A 28 -5.56 -11.69 1.10
C LEU A 28 -5.08 -13.01 1.71
N ASN A 29 -5.38 -13.21 2.98
CA ASN A 29 -5.27 -14.49 3.64
C ASN A 29 -6.66 -14.91 4.17
N ASP A 30 -7.33 -15.75 3.43
CA ASP A 30 -8.62 -16.38 3.79
C ASP A 30 -8.48 -17.79 4.36
N GLU A 31 -7.23 -18.22 4.57
CA GLU A 31 -6.88 -19.52 5.15
C GLU A 31 -6.84 -19.45 6.69
N GLU A 32 -6.79 -20.64 7.31
CA GLU A 32 -6.75 -20.80 8.78
C GLU A 32 -5.33 -20.68 9.38
N VAL A 33 -4.31 -20.51 8.54
CA VAL A 33 -2.93 -20.40 8.95
C VAL A 33 -2.33 -19.07 8.48
N ARG A 34 -1.27 -18.63 9.11
CA ARG A 34 -0.54 -17.41 8.76
C ARG A 34 0.04 -17.50 7.35
N ALA A 35 -0.14 -16.47 6.54
CA ALA A 35 0.39 -16.36 5.19
C ALA A 35 1.52 -15.33 5.13
N SER A 36 2.54 -15.60 4.31
CA SER A 36 3.67 -14.68 4.09
C SER A 36 3.70 -14.24 2.64
N PHE A 37 3.95 -12.95 2.43
CA PHE A 37 3.96 -12.31 1.12
C PHE A 37 5.26 -11.52 0.94
N GLU A 38 5.84 -11.63 -0.25
CA GLU A 38 7.01 -10.86 -0.65
C GLU A 38 6.73 -10.12 -1.94
N TYR A 39 7.17 -8.86 -2.01
CA TYR A 39 7.06 -8.05 -3.22
C TYR A 39 8.25 -7.08 -3.31
N GLU A 40 8.97 -7.17 -4.42
CA GLU A 40 10.12 -6.30 -4.69
C GLU A 40 9.66 -4.90 -5.10
N ILE A 41 10.18 -3.89 -4.43
CA ILE A 41 9.96 -2.49 -4.75
C ILE A 41 11.24 -1.69 -4.47
N ASP A 42 11.57 -0.76 -5.33
CA ASP A 42 12.76 0.07 -5.17
C ASP A 42 12.55 1.22 -4.16
N LYS A 43 13.64 1.85 -3.77
CA LYS A 43 13.66 2.97 -2.80
C LYS A 43 12.98 4.25 -3.29
N ASN A 44 12.61 4.32 -4.58
CA ASN A 44 11.96 5.49 -5.15
C ASN A 44 10.43 5.48 -4.99
N HIS A 45 9.90 4.57 -4.20
CA HIS A 45 8.47 4.46 -3.95
C HIS A 45 8.11 4.77 -2.50
N ILE A 46 7.05 5.56 -2.35
CA ILE A 46 6.33 5.74 -1.09
C ILE A 46 5.33 4.61 -0.98
N GLN A 47 5.26 3.98 0.19
CA GLN A 47 4.40 2.84 0.44
C GLN A 47 3.31 3.20 1.43
N PHE A 48 2.05 2.96 1.06
CA PHE A 48 0.88 3.07 1.93
C PHE A 48 0.27 1.69 2.09
N HIS A 49 0.22 1.20 3.31
CA HIS A 49 -0.36 -0.10 3.64
C HIS A 49 -1.56 0.08 4.56
N PHE A 50 -2.69 -0.50 4.18
CA PHE A 50 -3.98 -0.38 4.86
C PHE A 50 -4.47 -1.76 5.26
N CYS A 51 -4.59 -2.01 6.56
CA CYS A 51 -5.21 -3.24 7.05
C CYS A 51 -6.73 -3.04 7.14
N ILE A 52 -7.46 -3.72 6.26
CA ILE A 52 -8.92 -3.63 6.19
C ILE A 52 -9.56 -4.57 7.19
N LYS A 53 -8.99 -5.76 7.33
CA LYS A 53 -9.51 -6.84 8.17
C LYS A 53 -8.37 -7.65 8.75
N GLY A 54 -8.53 -8.09 9.99
CA GLY A 54 -7.56 -8.95 10.66
C GLY A 54 -6.33 -8.19 11.13
N SER A 55 -5.17 -8.78 10.96
CA SER A 55 -3.90 -8.19 11.34
C SER A 55 -2.76 -8.64 10.44
N SER A 56 -1.77 -7.79 10.31
CA SER A 56 -0.58 -8.02 9.52
C SER A 56 0.66 -7.48 10.23
N GLU A 57 1.80 -7.97 9.82
CA GLU A 57 3.11 -7.52 10.28
C GLU A 57 4.03 -7.35 9.08
N PHE A 58 4.59 -6.16 8.94
CA PHE A 58 5.58 -5.85 7.90
C PHE A 58 6.97 -5.91 8.49
N ASN A 59 7.85 -6.70 7.90
CA ASN A 59 9.22 -6.90 8.34
C ASN A 59 10.20 -6.33 7.32
N PHE A 60 11.19 -5.59 7.79
CA PHE A 60 12.24 -4.99 6.98
C PHE A 60 13.61 -5.29 7.58
N ASN A 61 14.64 -5.21 6.73
CA ASN A 61 16.04 -5.40 7.13
C ASN A 61 16.24 -6.73 7.87
N ASN A 62 15.83 -7.84 7.21
CA ASN A 62 15.94 -9.21 7.76
C ASN A 62 15.26 -9.38 9.13
N GLY A 63 14.13 -8.70 9.35
CA GLY A 63 13.37 -8.78 10.60
C GLY A 63 13.86 -7.85 11.71
N ASN A 64 14.86 -7.02 11.48
CA ASN A 64 15.31 -6.04 12.47
C ASN A 64 14.29 -4.93 12.76
N TYR A 65 13.40 -4.68 11.80
CA TYR A 65 12.29 -3.75 11.95
C TYR A 65 10.98 -4.47 11.65
N SER A 66 10.05 -4.40 12.58
CA SER A 66 8.72 -4.99 12.47
C SER A 66 7.66 -3.93 12.75
N PHE A 67 6.68 -3.83 11.85
CA PHE A 67 5.55 -2.90 11.96
C PHE A 67 4.24 -3.68 11.94
N PRO A 68 3.59 -3.87 13.09
CA PRO A 68 2.28 -4.46 13.14
C PRO A 68 1.24 -3.46 12.61
N VAL A 69 0.36 -3.91 11.74
CA VAL A 69 -0.76 -3.12 11.21
C VAL A 69 -2.04 -3.93 11.42
N ILE A 70 -2.82 -3.52 12.39
CA ILE A 70 -4.10 -4.15 12.73
C ILE A 70 -5.25 -3.53 11.94
N SER A 71 -6.40 -4.18 11.95
CA SER A 71 -7.64 -3.69 11.31
C SER A 71 -7.93 -2.23 11.64
N GLU A 72 -8.38 -1.49 10.65
CA GLU A 72 -8.67 -0.05 10.72
C GLU A 72 -7.45 0.86 10.91
N ASN A 73 -6.25 0.35 10.69
CA ASN A 73 -5.01 1.15 10.74
C ASN A 73 -4.26 1.09 9.41
N SER A 74 -3.41 2.07 9.22
CA SER A 74 -2.49 2.17 8.10
C SER A 74 -1.09 2.52 8.55
N ILE A 75 -0.13 2.22 7.69
CA ILE A 75 1.24 2.68 7.84
C ILE A 75 1.72 3.29 6.52
N LEU A 76 2.38 4.43 6.61
CA LEU A 76 3.09 5.07 5.50
C LEU A 76 4.59 4.88 5.72
N LEU A 77 5.27 4.38 4.71
CA LEU A 77 6.71 4.12 4.73
C LEU A 77 7.38 4.80 3.54
N TYR A 78 8.47 5.50 3.82
CA TYR A 78 9.37 6.03 2.79
C TYR A 78 10.80 6.08 3.31
N ASN A 79 11.73 5.53 2.54
CA ASN A 79 13.15 5.60 2.84
C ASN A 79 13.96 5.87 1.55
N PRO A 80 14.44 7.10 1.35
CA PRO A 80 15.18 7.45 0.13
C PRO A 80 16.60 6.83 0.07
N VAL A 81 17.08 6.30 1.19
CA VAL A 81 18.44 5.76 1.30
C VAL A 81 18.48 4.25 1.10
N GLN A 82 17.46 3.54 1.55
CA GLN A 82 17.42 2.09 1.56
C GLN A 82 16.14 1.56 0.91
N GLU A 83 16.26 0.51 0.12
CA GLU A 83 15.11 -0.23 -0.38
C GLU A 83 14.35 -0.88 0.77
N LEU A 84 13.02 -0.85 0.66
CA LEU A 84 12.11 -1.48 1.60
C LEU A 84 11.23 -2.48 0.84
N PRO A 85 11.77 -3.63 0.40
CA PRO A 85 10.96 -4.67 -0.21
C PRO A 85 9.88 -5.11 0.77
N ILE A 86 8.67 -5.32 0.25
CA ILE A 86 7.55 -5.73 1.08
C ILE A 86 7.77 -7.18 1.52
N ASN A 87 7.79 -7.38 2.82
CA ASN A 87 7.78 -8.69 3.45
C ASN A 87 6.69 -8.63 4.53
N ALA A 88 5.51 -9.13 4.19
CA ALA A 88 4.32 -9.04 5.02
C ALA A 88 3.85 -10.43 5.45
N SER A 89 3.52 -10.56 6.72
CA SER A 89 2.84 -11.73 7.26
C SER A 89 1.43 -11.35 7.67
N LEU A 90 0.44 -12.09 7.18
CA LEU A 90 -0.97 -11.88 7.48
C LEU A 90 -1.49 -13.02 8.35
N GLU A 91 -2.14 -12.68 9.45
CA GLU A 91 -2.87 -13.65 10.27
C GLU A 91 -4.09 -14.22 9.50
N PRO A 92 -4.68 -15.33 9.95
CA PRO A 92 -5.89 -15.86 9.34
C PRO A 92 -7.00 -14.82 9.16
N ASN A 93 -7.73 -14.90 8.06
CA ASN A 93 -8.82 -13.98 7.73
C ASN A 93 -8.43 -12.50 7.69
N SER A 94 -7.28 -12.21 7.12
CA SER A 94 -6.74 -10.85 7.00
C SER A 94 -6.71 -10.35 5.56
N LEU A 95 -6.95 -9.05 5.40
CA LEU A 95 -6.90 -8.35 4.12
C LEU A 95 -6.13 -7.05 4.27
N VAL A 96 -5.09 -6.90 3.46
CA VAL A 96 -4.30 -5.68 3.35
C VAL A 96 -4.36 -5.16 1.91
N LEU A 97 -4.61 -3.88 1.76
CA LEU A 97 -4.45 -3.15 0.51
C LEU A 97 -3.22 -2.25 0.61
N SER A 98 -2.44 -2.18 -0.46
CA SER A 98 -1.25 -1.35 -0.50
C SER A 98 -1.23 -0.50 -1.76
N VAL A 99 -0.84 0.76 -1.61
CA VAL A 99 -0.61 1.68 -2.72
C VAL A 99 0.86 2.08 -2.70
N LEU A 100 1.55 1.82 -3.80
CA LEU A 100 2.96 2.14 -3.98
C LEU A 100 3.04 3.22 -5.04
N ILE A 101 3.54 4.40 -4.66
CA ILE A 101 3.62 5.56 -5.57
C ILE A 101 5.06 5.97 -5.71
N SER A 102 5.56 6.05 -6.95
CA SER A 102 6.90 6.57 -7.19
C SER A 102 7.01 8.02 -6.71
N ILE A 103 8.15 8.37 -6.16
CA ILE A 103 8.38 9.75 -5.66
C ILE A 103 8.17 10.79 -6.75
N LYS A 104 8.57 10.49 -7.99
CA LYS A 104 8.33 11.33 -9.14
C LYS A 104 6.83 11.56 -9.40
N LYS A 105 6.03 10.48 -9.34
CA LYS A 105 4.57 10.57 -9.53
C LYS A 105 3.92 11.33 -8.40
N PHE A 106 4.33 11.06 -7.16
CA PHE A 106 3.83 11.75 -5.98
C PHE A 106 4.06 13.28 -6.07
N HIS A 107 5.27 13.70 -6.42
CA HIS A 107 5.56 15.12 -6.66
C HIS A 107 4.69 15.72 -7.76
N SER A 108 4.44 14.99 -8.85
CA SER A 108 3.58 15.50 -9.94
C SER A 108 2.13 15.71 -9.53
N LEU A 109 1.64 14.91 -8.58
CA LEU A 109 0.26 15.01 -8.07
C LEU A 109 0.09 16.11 -7.01
N PHE A 110 1.13 16.39 -6.23
CA PHE A 110 1.09 17.26 -5.07
C PHE A 110 2.11 18.41 -5.15
N SER A 111 2.49 18.84 -6.37
CA SER A 111 3.49 19.89 -6.58
C SER A 111 3.16 21.20 -5.88
N ASP A 112 1.88 21.57 -5.86
CA ASP A 112 1.40 22.82 -5.24
C ASP A 112 1.36 22.74 -3.71
N GLN A 113 1.40 21.53 -3.14
CA GLN A 113 1.36 21.27 -1.70
C GLN A 113 2.66 20.69 -1.15
N ALA A 114 3.71 20.56 -1.98
CA ALA A 114 4.95 19.88 -1.60
C ALA A 114 5.58 20.46 -0.31
N ASP A 115 5.52 21.77 -0.13
CA ASP A 115 6.06 22.44 1.08
C ASP A 115 5.25 22.12 2.35
N GLN A 116 4.00 21.67 2.21
CA GLN A 116 3.13 21.31 3.34
C GLN A 116 3.25 19.84 3.73
N ILE A 117 3.84 19.01 2.86
CA ILE A 117 4.03 17.58 3.11
C ILE A 117 5.39 17.39 3.75
N SER A 118 5.40 17.07 5.04
CA SER A 118 6.57 17.09 5.92
C SER A 118 7.78 16.28 5.42
N PHE A 119 7.56 15.14 4.74
CA PHE A 119 8.65 14.31 4.24
C PHE A 119 9.12 14.67 2.82
N LEU A 120 8.42 15.58 2.14
CA LEU A 120 8.77 16.09 0.80
C LEU A 120 9.46 17.46 0.84
N ASN A 121 9.41 18.16 1.96
CA ASN A 121 10.07 19.45 2.05
C ASN A 121 11.60 19.27 1.96
N GLN A 122 12.30 20.32 1.54
CA GLN A 122 13.76 20.27 1.27
C GLN A 122 14.56 19.88 2.52
N ASP A 123 14.10 20.23 3.71
CA ASP A 123 14.79 19.94 4.97
C ASP A 123 14.76 18.44 5.33
N ASN A 124 13.77 17.70 4.81
CA ASN A 124 13.55 16.28 5.09
C ASN A 124 13.80 15.35 3.88
N ALA A 125 14.20 15.88 2.73
CA ALA A 125 14.32 15.13 1.48
C ALA A 125 15.28 13.92 1.54
N GLY A 126 16.22 13.89 2.48
CA GLY A 126 17.14 12.77 2.70
C GLY A 126 16.76 11.85 3.86
N ASN A 127 15.64 12.11 4.54
CA ASN A 127 15.26 11.40 5.76
C ASN A 127 14.23 10.31 5.49
N LYS A 128 14.39 9.19 6.19
CA LYS A 128 13.37 8.14 6.25
C LYS A 128 12.13 8.65 7.00
N PHE A 129 10.96 8.22 6.55
CA PHE A 129 9.68 8.60 7.13
C PHE A 129 8.81 7.37 7.37
N TYR A 130 8.32 7.24 8.59
CA TYR A 130 7.42 6.17 9.01
C TYR A 130 6.29 6.79 9.83
N LYS A 131 5.05 6.51 9.47
CA LYS A 131 3.88 7.01 10.18
C LYS A 131 2.77 5.98 10.18
N ASP A 132 2.31 5.63 11.36
CA ASP A 132 1.06 4.89 11.54
C ASP A 132 -0.11 5.85 11.76
N LYS A 133 -1.29 5.43 11.34
CA LYS A 133 -2.50 6.23 11.42
C LYS A 133 -3.73 5.34 11.49
N LYS A 134 -4.66 5.69 12.39
CA LYS A 134 -6.00 5.11 12.38
C LYS A 134 -6.79 5.63 11.19
N LEU A 135 -7.52 4.73 10.51
CA LEU A 135 -8.33 5.07 9.35
C LEU A 135 -9.58 5.84 9.75
N GLY A 136 -9.82 6.96 9.08
CA GLY A 136 -11.08 7.67 9.18
C GLY A 136 -12.21 6.98 8.41
N PRO A 137 -13.49 7.31 8.70
CA PRO A 137 -14.64 6.66 8.08
C PRO A 137 -14.66 6.77 6.55
N MET A 138 -14.32 7.93 5.99
CA MET A 138 -14.29 8.14 4.54
C MET A 138 -13.24 7.27 3.85
N ILE A 139 -12.05 7.20 4.41
CA ILE A 139 -10.97 6.33 3.90
C ILE A 139 -11.41 4.88 3.95
N SER A 140 -12.02 4.43 5.05
CA SER A 140 -12.52 3.07 5.20
C SER A 140 -13.56 2.71 4.15
N VAL A 141 -14.46 3.62 3.79
CA VAL A 141 -15.44 3.41 2.71
C VAL A 141 -14.74 3.19 1.37
N VAL A 142 -13.80 4.04 1.01
CA VAL A 142 -13.05 3.91 -0.26
C VAL A 142 -12.29 2.59 -0.31
N LEU A 143 -11.59 2.23 0.76
CA LEU A 143 -10.83 0.99 0.85
C LEU A 143 -11.73 -0.25 0.72
N ASN A 144 -12.89 -0.26 1.37
CA ASN A 144 -13.85 -1.36 1.24
C ASN A 144 -14.41 -1.47 -0.20
N GLN A 145 -14.65 -0.36 -0.87
CA GLN A 145 -15.06 -0.36 -2.28
C GLN A 145 -13.95 -0.95 -3.17
N MET A 146 -12.69 -0.60 -2.93
CA MET A 146 -11.54 -1.18 -3.66
C MET A 146 -11.39 -2.68 -3.40
N ALA A 147 -11.66 -3.13 -2.18
CA ALA A 147 -11.58 -4.54 -1.78
C ALA A 147 -12.64 -5.42 -2.47
N GLN A 148 -13.84 -4.90 -2.67
CA GLN A 148 -15.01 -5.67 -3.15
C GLN A 148 -15.03 -5.86 -4.68
N GLN A 149 -14.35 -5.05 -5.45
CA GLN A 149 -14.24 -5.15 -6.92
C GLN A 149 -15.57 -5.45 -7.65
N SER A 150 -16.56 -4.58 -7.48
CA SER A 150 -17.90 -4.78 -8.02
C SER A 150 -18.12 -4.27 -9.45
N VAL A 151 -17.07 -3.85 -10.16
CA VAL A 151 -17.17 -3.27 -11.50
C VAL A 151 -16.83 -4.28 -12.59
N HIS A 152 -17.33 -4.05 -13.80
CA HIS A 152 -17.02 -4.87 -14.96
C HIS A 152 -15.51 -4.88 -15.25
N GLU A 153 -14.98 -6.04 -15.66
CA GLU A 153 -13.55 -6.25 -15.86
C GLU A 153 -12.90 -5.20 -16.78
N SER A 154 -13.59 -4.80 -17.86
CA SER A 154 -13.09 -3.78 -18.80
C SER A 154 -12.92 -2.38 -18.18
N MET A 155 -13.59 -2.10 -17.06
CA MET A 155 -13.54 -0.83 -16.35
C MET A 155 -12.68 -0.88 -15.08
N HIS A 156 -12.16 -2.04 -14.75
CA HIS A 156 -11.48 -2.31 -13.47
C HIS A 156 -10.28 -1.38 -13.25
N ASN A 157 -9.45 -1.19 -14.27
CA ASN A 157 -8.28 -0.33 -14.15
C ASN A 157 -8.65 1.15 -13.95
N LEU A 158 -9.63 1.65 -14.71
CA LEU A 158 -10.14 3.02 -14.55
C LEU A 158 -10.74 3.22 -13.16
N TYR A 159 -11.49 2.23 -12.68
CA TYR A 159 -12.08 2.27 -11.35
C TYR A 159 -11.01 2.31 -10.24
N LEU A 160 -10.03 1.42 -10.28
CA LEU A 160 -8.94 1.40 -9.30
C LEU A 160 -8.14 2.71 -9.33
N ARG A 161 -7.84 3.23 -10.52
CA ARG A 161 -7.15 4.51 -10.68
C ARG A 161 -7.92 5.65 -10.01
N ALA A 162 -9.22 5.76 -10.27
CA ALA A 162 -10.07 6.76 -9.64
C ALA A 162 -10.09 6.62 -8.11
N LYS A 163 -10.19 5.39 -7.60
CA LYS A 163 -10.20 5.11 -6.16
C LYS A 163 -8.87 5.39 -5.49
N VAL A 164 -7.75 5.13 -6.14
CA VAL A 164 -6.42 5.50 -5.62
C VAL A 164 -6.30 7.01 -5.49
N PHE A 165 -6.72 7.79 -6.49
CA PHE A 165 -6.68 9.24 -6.40
C PHE A 165 -7.63 9.79 -5.32
N GLU A 166 -8.83 9.23 -5.20
CA GLU A 166 -9.76 9.55 -4.10
C GLU A 166 -9.12 9.26 -2.74
N LEU A 167 -8.54 8.08 -2.57
CA LEU A 167 -7.85 7.66 -1.35
C LEU A 167 -6.71 8.62 -0.97
N MET A 168 -5.88 9.00 -1.94
CA MET A 168 -4.76 9.92 -1.71
C MET A 168 -5.24 11.32 -1.35
N SER A 169 -6.39 11.76 -1.85
CA SER A 169 -6.97 13.06 -1.50
C SER A 169 -7.54 13.12 -0.09
N LEU A 170 -7.87 11.96 0.49
CA LEU A 170 -8.45 11.82 1.84
C LEU A 170 -7.41 11.49 2.92
N TYR A 171 -6.26 10.95 2.52
CA TYR A 171 -5.21 10.49 3.45
C TYR A 171 -4.37 11.63 3.99
#